data_fe4c54caf1c25ab77783f7812cf4cfbb
#
_entry.id   fe4c54caf1c25ab77783f7812cf4cfbb
#
_cell.length_a   1.000
_cell.length_b   1.000
_cell.length_c   1.000
_cell.angle_alpha   90.00
_cell.angle_beta   90.00
_cell.angle_gamma   90.00
#
_symmetry.space_group_name_H-M   'P 1'
#
loop_
_entity.id
_entity.type
_entity.pdbx_description
1 polymer ?
#
loop_
_entity_poly.entity_id
_entity_poly.type
_entity_poly.pdbx_seq_one_letter_code
_entity_poly.pdbx_strand_id
1 'polypeptide(L)'
;MPSSSQWVAFLVASFLFIQVPGPSLLFTIGRALTVGRREALLSVLGNGLGVLAQVVLVAAGLGAVVAASATAYTVVKVAGATYVIWLGVQAIRHRSDARLAMAAAGPTRRGHPVRIGFTVGATNPKTIVFFVAFLPQFADPGGAVALQTMLLGLVFSAMAGVSDSVWALAAGTARTWFARRPARLDTLSATGGTMMIGLGATMLTVE
;
A
#
# COMPACT_ATOMS: atom_id res chain seq x y z
N MET A 1 -15.62 -18.04 1.59
CA MET A 1 -14.97 -17.06 2.51
C MET A 1 -13.55 -17.50 2.77
N PRO A 2 -12.57 -16.59 2.90
CA PRO A 2 -11.19 -16.97 3.20
C PRO A 2 -11.09 -17.82 4.46
N SER A 3 -10.23 -18.84 4.45
CA SER A 3 -9.94 -19.65 5.64
C SER A 3 -9.17 -18.83 6.70
N SER A 4 -9.12 -19.33 7.92
CA SER A 4 -8.37 -18.65 9.01
C SER A 4 -6.89 -18.46 8.65
N SER A 5 -6.27 -19.43 7.97
CA SER A 5 -4.88 -19.35 7.52
C SER A 5 -4.69 -18.27 6.44
N GLN A 6 -5.63 -18.16 5.50
CA GLN A 6 -5.62 -17.10 4.48
C GLN A 6 -5.77 -15.71 5.12
N TRP A 7 -6.65 -15.57 6.12
CA TRP A 7 -6.78 -14.32 6.86
C TRP A 7 -5.49 -13.92 7.58
N VAL A 8 -4.85 -14.86 8.29
CA VAL A 8 -3.57 -14.58 8.98
C VAL A 8 -2.49 -14.18 7.96
N ALA A 9 -2.34 -14.93 6.88
CA ALA A 9 -1.37 -14.65 5.83
C ALA A 9 -1.64 -13.27 5.19
N PHE A 10 -2.90 -12.94 4.90
CA PHE A 10 -3.30 -11.65 4.37
C PHE A 10 -2.95 -10.48 5.33
N LEU A 11 -3.28 -10.61 6.61
CA LEU A 11 -3.02 -9.56 7.60
C LEU A 11 -1.52 -9.29 7.75
N VAL A 12 -0.71 -10.35 7.83
CA VAL A 12 0.75 -10.25 7.92
C VAL A 12 1.31 -9.60 6.65
N ALA A 13 0.93 -10.08 5.48
CA ALA A 13 1.38 -9.55 4.21
C ALA A 13 1.00 -8.09 4.02
N SER A 14 -0.26 -7.74 4.32
CA SER A 14 -0.77 -6.36 4.26
C SER A 14 -0.02 -5.44 5.22
N PHE A 15 0.21 -5.87 6.45
CA PHE A 15 0.98 -5.11 7.43
C PHE A 15 2.39 -4.81 6.93
N LEU A 16 3.12 -5.83 6.49
CA LEU A 16 4.47 -5.67 5.95
C LEU A 16 4.48 -4.73 4.73
N PHE A 17 3.53 -4.91 3.81
CA PHE A 17 3.41 -4.08 2.62
C PHE A 17 3.12 -2.61 2.96
N ILE A 18 2.24 -2.34 3.92
CA ILE A 18 1.90 -0.97 4.36
C ILE A 18 3.13 -0.26 4.95
N GLN A 19 3.97 -0.97 5.72
CA GLN A 19 5.15 -0.37 6.34
C GLN A 19 6.26 0.01 5.34
N VAL A 20 6.24 -0.54 4.13
CA VAL A 20 7.21 -0.13 3.09
C VAL A 20 6.95 1.32 2.68
N PRO A 21 7.94 2.22 2.84
CA PRO A 21 7.79 3.62 2.46
C PRO A 21 7.40 3.76 0.97
N GLY A 22 6.22 4.27 0.73
CA GLY A 22 5.68 4.52 -0.59
C GLY A 22 5.00 5.90 -0.67
N PRO A 23 4.39 6.23 -1.83
CA PRO A 23 3.79 7.55 -2.06
C PRO A 23 2.84 8.00 -0.95
N SER A 24 1.93 7.15 -0.47
CA SER A 24 0.96 7.49 0.60
C SER A 24 1.65 7.83 1.91
N LEU A 25 2.60 6.99 2.36
CA LEU A 25 3.29 7.21 3.63
C LEU A 25 4.14 8.47 3.60
N LEU A 26 4.94 8.66 2.54
CA LEU A 26 5.77 9.86 2.37
C LEU A 26 4.92 11.13 2.26
N PHE A 27 3.79 11.06 1.54
CA PHE A 27 2.81 12.14 1.48
C PHE A 27 2.26 12.48 2.86
N THR A 28 1.83 11.50 3.64
CA THR A 28 1.27 11.67 4.99
C THR A 28 2.27 12.35 5.93
N ILE A 29 3.51 11.84 5.98
CA ILE A 29 4.58 12.43 6.79
C ILE A 29 4.88 13.86 6.32
N GLY A 30 5.03 14.08 5.01
CA GLY A 30 5.27 15.40 4.42
C GLY A 30 4.18 16.39 4.79
N ARG A 31 2.90 15.99 4.72
CA ARG A 31 1.75 16.82 5.14
C ARG A 31 1.82 17.15 6.62
N ALA A 32 2.07 16.17 7.48
CA ALA A 32 2.13 16.40 8.93
C ALA A 32 3.23 17.39 9.33
N LEU A 33 4.35 17.39 8.60
CA LEU A 33 5.48 18.28 8.85
C LEU A 33 5.29 19.69 8.28
N THR A 34 4.52 19.85 7.20
CA THR A 34 4.40 21.13 6.49
C THR A 34 3.12 21.90 6.81
N VAL A 35 2.00 21.22 6.99
CA VAL A 35 0.70 21.84 7.25
C VAL A 35 0.08 21.46 8.59
N GLY A 36 0.73 20.56 9.33
CA GLY A 36 0.35 20.15 10.67
C GLY A 36 -0.49 18.87 10.72
N ARG A 37 -0.59 18.30 11.93
CA ARG A 37 -1.18 16.97 12.20
C ARG A 37 -2.65 16.87 11.78
N ARG A 38 -3.46 17.89 12.06
CA ARG A 38 -4.89 17.90 11.73
C ARG A 38 -5.12 17.78 10.23
N GLU A 39 -4.41 18.56 9.43
CA GLU A 39 -4.51 18.55 7.97
C GLU A 39 -3.96 17.23 7.39
N ALA A 40 -2.92 16.65 8.02
CA ALA A 40 -2.41 15.35 7.65
C ALA A 40 -3.44 14.24 7.90
N LEU A 41 -4.10 14.22 9.07
CA LEU A 41 -5.15 13.23 9.37
C LEU A 41 -6.35 13.33 8.42
N LEU A 42 -6.77 14.56 8.04
CA LEU A 42 -7.79 14.74 7.02
C LEU A 42 -7.32 14.23 5.64
N SER A 43 -6.02 14.38 5.35
CA SER A 43 -5.44 13.81 4.13
C SER A 43 -5.36 12.28 4.17
N VAL A 44 -5.10 11.68 5.35
CA VAL A 44 -5.17 10.22 5.56
C VAL A 44 -6.58 9.71 5.30
N LEU A 45 -7.61 10.41 5.81
CA LEU A 45 -9.00 10.06 5.50
C LEU A 45 -9.25 10.07 3.99
N GLY A 46 -8.82 11.13 3.30
CA GLY A 46 -8.92 11.22 1.84
C GLY A 46 -8.19 10.08 1.14
N ASN A 47 -6.96 9.79 1.56
CA ASN A 47 -6.15 8.69 1.02
C ASN A 47 -6.87 7.34 1.18
N GLY A 48 -7.43 7.07 2.34
CA GLY A 48 -8.24 5.87 2.61
C GLY A 48 -9.45 5.75 1.67
N LEU A 49 -10.17 6.86 1.43
CA LEU A 49 -11.28 6.89 0.47
C LEU A 49 -10.81 6.62 -0.96
N GLY A 50 -9.64 7.15 -1.36
CA GLY A 50 -9.04 6.88 -2.66
C GLY A 50 -8.63 5.40 -2.82
N VAL A 51 -8.06 4.82 -1.77
CA VAL A 51 -7.73 3.39 -1.72
C VAL A 51 -8.99 2.53 -1.80
N LEU A 52 -10.06 2.89 -1.11
CA LEU A 52 -11.35 2.19 -1.21
C LEU A 52 -11.95 2.28 -2.62
N ALA A 53 -11.80 3.40 -3.31
CA ALA A 53 -12.23 3.50 -4.71
C ALA A 53 -11.47 2.51 -5.60
N GLN A 54 -10.16 2.32 -5.39
CA GLN A 54 -9.39 1.26 -6.07
C GLN A 54 -9.94 -0.13 -5.75
N VAL A 55 -10.25 -0.42 -4.48
CA VAL A 55 -10.81 -1.70 -4.05
C VAL A 55 -12.12 -2.00 -4.77
N VAL A 56 -13.01 -1.02 -4.86
CA VAL A 56 -14.29 -1.17 -5.58
C VAL A 56 -14.06 -1.51 -7.05
N LEU A 57 -13.17 -0.78 -7.72
CA LEU A 57 -12.85 -1.01 -9.13
C LEU A 57 -12.22 -2.39 -9.36
N VAL A 58 -11.28 -2.77 -8.47
CA VAL A 58 -10.62 -4.07 -8.55
C VAL A 58 -11.60 -5.21 -8.27
N ALA A 59 -12.44 -5.10 -7.25
CA ALA A 59 -13.44 -6.12 -6.93
C ALA A 59 -14.43 -6.32 -8.08
N ALA A 60 -14.88 -5.24 -8.72
CA ALA A 60 -15.77 -5.31 -9.88
C ALA A 60 -15.08 -5.92 -11.11
N GLY A 61 -13.82 -5.52 -11.39
CA GLY A 61 -13.07 -6.01 -12.54
C GLY A 61 -12.57 -7.43 -12.38
N LEU A 62 -12.00 -7.78 -11.22
CA LEU A 62 -11.46 -9.12 -10.97
C LEU A 62 -12.52 -10.19 -10.91
N GLY A 63 -13.70 -9.90 -10.36
CA GLY A 63 -14.82 -10.83 -10.39
C GLY A 63 -15.17 -11.27 -11.82
N ALA A 64 -15.14 -10.33 -12.76
CA ALA A 64 -15.38 -10.61 -14.18
C ALA A 64 -14.23 -11.41 -14.82
N VAL A 65 -12.97 -11.07 -14.50
CA VAL A 65 -11.79 -11.77 -15.05
C VAL A 65 -11.74 -13.23 -14.57
N VAL A 66 -11.92 -13.46 -13.28
CA VAL A 66 -11.93 -14.83 -12.70
C VAL A 66 -13.07 -15.66 -13.29
N ALA A 67 -14.26 -15.07 -13.44
CA ALA A 67 -15.39 -15.75 -14.04
C ALA A 67 -15.22 -16.07 -15.54
N ALA A 68 -14.43 -15.24 -16.26
CA ALA A 68 -14.27 -15.38 -17.71
C ALA A 68 -13.16 -16.38 -18.10
N SER A 69 -12.06 -16.47 -17.35
CA SER A 69 -10.92 -17.30 -17.78
C SER A 69 -9.88 -17.52 -16.66
N ALA A 70 -9.62 -18.79 -16.34
CA ALA A 70 -8.51 -19.17 -15.44
C ALA A 70 -7.14 -18.73 -15.99
N THR A 71 -6.96 -18.75 -17.31
CA THR A 71 -5.74 -18.28 -17.95
C THR A 71 -5.55 -16.78 -17.76
N ALA A 72 -6.61 -15.97 -17.92
CA ALA A 72 -6.55 -14.54 -17.67
C ALA A 72 -6.21 -14.24 -16.22
N TYR A 73 -6.75 -14.99 -15.28
CA TYR A 73 -6.39 -14.89 -13.86
C TYR A 73 -4.91 -15.18 -13.62
N THR A 74 -4.38 -16.27 -14.21
CA THR A 74 -2.96 -16.63 -14.09
C THR A 74 -2.06 -15.54 -14.66
N VAL A 75 -2.40 -14.95 -15.80
CA VAL A 75 -1.65 -13.84 -16.40
C VAL A 75 -1.62 -12.63 -15.45
N VAL A 76 -2.76 -12.27 -14.88
CA VAL A 76 -2.87 -11.16 -13.91
C VAL A 76 -2.03 -11.46 -12.65
N LYS A 77 -2.09 -12.68 -12.13
CA LYS A 77 -1.31 -13.15 -10.97
C LYS A 77 0.18 -13.02 -11.24
N VAL A 78 0.67 -13.56 -12.34
CA VAL A 78 2.11 -13.53 -12.70
C VAL A 78 2.60 -12.11 -12.96
N ALA A 79 1.86 -11.32 -13.72
CA ALA A 79 2.20 -9.92 -14.00
C ALA A 79 2.28 -9.11 -12.69
N GLY A 80 1.30 -9.28 -11.81
CA GLY A 80 1.26 -8.61 -10.53
C GLY A 80 2.39 -9.03 -9.58
N ALA A 81 2.68 -10.33 -9.48
CA ALA A 81 3.79 -10.85 -8.68
C ALA A 81 5.14 -10.28 -9.18
N THR A 82 5.36 -10.31 -10.50
CA THR A 82 6.54 -9.73 -11.13
C THR A 82 6.69 -8.24 -10.81
N TYR A 83 5.58 -7.50 -10.86
CA TYR A 83 5.59 -6.08 -10.54
C TYR A 83 5.85 -5.82 -9.05
N VAL A 84 5.33 -6.64 -8.13
CA VAL A 84 5.64 -6.54 -6.68
C VAL A 84 7.12 -6.80 -6.43
N ILE A 85 7.72 -7.79 -7.10
CA ILE A 85 9.15 -8.03 -7.06
C ILE A 85 9.93 -6.82 -7.59
N TRP A 86 9.52 -6.28 -8.73
CA TRP A 86 10.13 -5.08 -9.31
C TRP A 86 10.07 -3.88 -8.35
N LEU A 87 8.92 -3.63 -7.71
CA LEU A 87 8.78 -2.58 -6.70
C LEU A 87 9.72 -2.82 -5.51
N GLY A 88 9.89 -4.07 -5.07
CA GLY A 88 10.83 -4.44 -4.03
C GLY A 88 12.28 -4.14 -4.42
N VAL A 89 12.67 -4.49 -5.64
CA VAL A 89 14.00 -4.14 -6.19
C VAL A 89 14.19 -2.65 -6.27
N GLN A 90 13.19 -1.91 -6.74
CA GLN A 90 13.23 -0.44 -6.78
C GLN A 90 13.36 0.18 -5.39
N ALA A 91 12.64 -0.34 -4.39
CA ALA A 91 12.76 0.13 -3.01
C ALA A 91 14.18 -0.07 -2.45
N ILE A 92 14.87 -1.15 -2.84
CA ILE A 92 16.27 -1.39 -2.45
C ILE A 92 17.23 -0.49 -3.22
N ARG A 93 17.05 -0.37 -4.54
CA ARG A 93 17.94 0.43 -5.41
C ARG A 93 17.85 1.92 -5.10
N HIS A 94 16.64 2.41 -4.90
CA HIS A 94 16.34 3.82 -4.64
C HIS A 94 16.04 4.09 -3.15
N ARG A 95 16.65 3.32 -2.25
CA ARG A 95 16.43 3.44 -0.79
C ARG A 95 16.72 4.83 -0.23
N SER A 96 17.60 5.60 -0.88
CA SER A 96 17.91 6.98 -0.51
C SER A 96 16.83 7.98 -0.93
N ASP A 97 15.97 7.65 -1.88
CA ASP A 97 14.98 8.59 -2.43
C ASP A 97 13.95 9.02 -1.39
N ALA A 98 13.54 8.11 -0.50
CA ALA A 98 12.67 8.45 0.63
C ALA A 98 13.30 9.49 1.56
N ARG A 99 14.60 9.38 1.80
CA ARG A 99 15.39 10.34 2.57
C ARG A 99 15.50 11.69 1.86
N LEU A 100 15.78 11.66 0.55
CA LEU A 100 15.88 12.87 -0.27
C LEU A 100 14.52 13.57 -0.37
N ALA A 101 13.44 12.81 -0.56
CA ALA A 101 12.08 13.34 -0.58
C ALA A 101 11.67 13.97 0.75
N MET A 102 12.05 13.37 1.90
CA MET A 102 11.81 13.98 3.22
C MET A 102 12.65 15.24 3.44
N ALA A 103 13.88 15.28 2.94
CA ALA A 103 14.76 16.45 3.03
C ALA A 103 14.28 17.60 2.13
N ALA A 104 13.76 17.26 0.95
CA ALA A 104 13.25 18.19 -0.04
C ALA A 104 11.79 18.62 0.19
N ALA A 105 11.10 18.09 1.22
CA ALA A 105 9.72 18.40 1.52
C ALA A 105 9.55 19.91 1.81
N GLY A 106 9.30 20.66 0.75
CA GLY A 106 8.94 22.08 0.78
C GLY A 106 7.48 22.28 1.19
N PRO A 107 7.02 23.54 1.28
CA PRO A 107 5.65 23.84 1.65
C PRO A 107 4.67 23.17 0.68
N THR A 108 3.92 22.20 1.18
CA THR A 108 2.86 21.55 0.40
C THR A 108 1.74 22.55 0.14
N ARG A 109 1.16 22.50 -1.07
CA ARG A 109 0.04 23.37 -1.46
C ARG A 109 -1.07 23.31 -0.40
N ARG A 110 -1.48 24.48 0.08
CA ARG A 110 -2.72 24.65 0.84
C ARG A 110 -3.89 24.33 -0.11
N GLY A 111 -4.69 23.34 0.25
CA GLY A 111 -5.84 22.91 -0.54
C GLY A 111 -6.69 21.98 0.32
N HIS A 112 -7.84 21.56 -0.18
CA HIS A 112 -8.73 20.64 0.54
C HIS A 112 -7.98 19.32 0.87
N PRO A 113 -7.65 19.05 2.15
CA PRO A 113 -6.78 17.93 2.52
C PRO A 113 -7.36 16.58 2.09
N VAL A 114 -8.68 16.41 2.24
CA VAL A 114 -9.36 15.17 1.84
C VAL A 114 -9.27 14.95 0.32
N ARG A 115 -9.44 16.00 -0.50
CA ARG A 115 -9.32 15.85 -1.97
C ARG A 115 -7.91 15.50 -2.41
N ILE A 116 -6.91 16.16 -1.81
CA ILE A 116 -5.50 15.87 -2.11
C ILE A 116 -5.18 14.44 -1.69
N GLY A 117 -5.58 14.04 -0.49
CA GLY A 117 -5.41 12.68 -0.01
C GLY A 117 -6.10 11.67 -0.91
N PHE A 118 -7.35 11.92 -1.31
CA PHE A 118 -8.11 11.06 -2.22
C PHE A 118 -7.35 10.83 -3.54
N THR A 119 -6.85 11.90 -4.16
CA THR A 119 -6.09 11.78 -5.40
C THR A 119 -4.85 10.89 -5.20
N VAL A 120 -4.09 11.13 -4.13
CA VAL A 120 -2.90 10.30 -3.82
C VAL A 120 -3.28 8.84 -3.62
N GLY A 121 -4.34 8.56 -2.85
CA GLY A 121 -4.82 7.20 -2.62
C GLY A 121 -5.34 6.54 -3.91
N ALA A 122 -6.19 7.24 -4.66
CA ALA A 122 -6.80 6.70 -5.87
C ALA A 122 -5.80 6.44 -7.01
N THR A 123 -4.70 7.18 -7.06
CA THR A 123 -3.67 7.04 -8.10
C THR A 123 -2.41 6.32 -7.62
N ASN A 124 -2.39 5.78 -6.40
CA ASN A 124 -1.22 5.11 -5.87
C ASN A 124 -0.94 3.79 -6.61
N PRO A 125 0.10 3.72 -7.45
CA PRO A 125 0.36 2.52 -8.25
C PRO A 125 0.75 1.32 -7.38
N LYS A 126 1.36 1.56 -6.21
CA LYS A 126 1.74 0.52 -5.27
C LYS A 126 0.51 -0.26 -4.80
N THR A 127 -0.56 0.44 -4.38
CA THR A 127 -1.80 -0.19 -3.90
C THR A 127 -2.64 -0.79 -5.01
N ILE A 128 -2.70 -0.15 -6.19
CA ILE A 128 -3.40 -0.71 -7.36
C ILE A 128 -2.88 -2.11 -7.66
N VAL A 129 -1.57 -2.23 -7.79
CA VAL A 129 -0.95 -3.50 -8.16
C VAL A 129 -1.08 -4.53 -7.04
N PHE A 130 -0.92 -4.10 -5.79
CA PHE A 130 -1.16 -4.98 -4.66
C PHE A 130 -2.59 -5.56 -4.69
N PHE A 131 -3.59 -4.74 -4.95
CA PHE A 131 -4.96 -5.21 -5.00
C PHE A 131 -5.22 -6.13 -6.17
N VAL A 132 -4.77 -5.77 -7.36
CA VAL A 132 -4.99 -6.58 -8.57
C VAL A 132 -4.31 -7.94 -8.46
N ALA A 133 -3.07 -7.97 -7.94
CA ALA A 133 -2.27 -9.17 -7.91
C ALA A 133 -2.43 -10.01 -6.65
N PHE A 134 -2.70 -9.35 -5.52
CA PHE A 134 -2.56 -9.97 -4.20
C PHE A 134 -3.89 -10.34 -3.56
N LEU A 135 -4.91 -9.46 -3.62
CA LEU A 135 -6.20 -9.75 -2.99
C LEU A 135 -6.85 -11.05 -3.45
N PRO A 136 -6.86 -11.37 -4.76
CA PRO A 136 -7.51 -12.59 -5.24
C PRO A 136 -6.92 -13.88 -4.68
N GLN A 137 -5.65 -13.86 -4.28
CA GLN A 137 -4.95 -15.05 -3.76
C GLN A 137 -5.44 -15.46 -2.36
N PHE A 138 -6.05 -14.52 -1.64
CA PHE A 138 -6.66 -14.77 -0.33
C PHE A 138 -8.16 -14.98 -0.42
N ALA A 139 -8.75 -14.88 -1.61
CA ALA A 139 -10.15 -15.18 -1.82
C ALA A 139 -10.35 -16.68 -2.11
N ASP A 140 -11.41 -17.25 -1.56
CA ASP A 140 -11.84 -18.60 -1.90
C ASP A 140 -12.51 -18.60 -3.29
N PRO A 141 -11.95 -19.32 -4.28
CA PRO A 141 -12.52 -19.37 -5.63
C PRO A 141 -13.94 -19.93 -5.70
N GLY A 142 -14.32 -20.82 -4.74
CA GLY A 142 -15.66 -21.40 -4.64
C GLY A 142 -16.73 -20.44 -4.08
N GLY A 143 -16.32 -19.23 -3.66
CA GLY A 143 -17.21 -18.25 -3.06
C GLY A 143 -17.43 -17.00 -3.93
N ALA A 144 -18.10 -16.00 -3.37
CA ALA A 144 -18.31 -14.70 -4.02
C ALA A 144 -16.99 -13.88 -4.01
N VAL A 145 -16.12 -14.10 -5.00
CA VAL A 145 -14.76 -13.50 -5.08
C VAL A 145 -14.82 -11.97 -4.97
N ALA A 146 -15.75 -11.30 -5.64
CA ALA A 146 -15.89 -9.85 -5.58
C ALA A 146 -16.16 -9.34 -4.16
N LEU A 147 -17.06 -10.01 -3.42
CA LEU A 147 -17.39 -9.67 -2.03
C LEU A 147 -16.18 -9.90 -1.10
N GLN A 148 -15.47 -11.01 -1.29
CA GLN A 148 -14.27 -11.32 -0.51
C GLN A 148 -13.17 -10.32 -0.78
N THR A 149 -12.93 -9.94 -2.04
CA THR A 149 -11.98 -8.90 -2.45
C THR A 149 -12.35 -7.55 -1.81
N MET A 150 -13.64 -7.22 -1.78
CA MET A 150 -14.14 -6.01 -1.12
C MET A 150 -13.83 -6.00 0.38
N LEU A 151 -14.11 -7.12 1.08
CA LEU A 151 -13.85 -7.25 2.52
C LEU A 151 -12.36 -7.18 2.84
N LEU A 152 -11.52 -7.90 2.09
CA LEU A 152 -10.07 -7.86 2.23
C LEU A 152 -9.54 -6.44 1.99
N GLY A 153 -10.00 -5.79 0.94
CA GLY A 153 -9.62 -4.41 0.61
C GLY A 153 -10.07 -3.39 1.67
N LEU A 154 -11.25 -3.58 2.27
CA LEU A 154 -11.73 -2.76 3.37
C LEU A 154 -10.82 -2.91 4.60
N VAL A 155 -10.46 -4.14 4.97
CA VAL A 155 -9.54 -4.42 6.08
C VAL A 155 -8.16 -3.82 5.80
N PHE A 156 -7.63 -3.98 4.58
CA PHE A 156 -6.38 -3.34 4.18
C PHE A 156 -6.45 -1.81 4.33
N SER A 157 -7.53 -1.19 3.85
CA SER A 157 -7.71 0.27 3.91
C SER A 157 -7.79 0.77 5.35
N ALA A 158 -8.44 0.03 6.24
CA ALA A 158 -8.48 0.34 7.66
C ALA A 158 -7.09 0.24 8.30
N MET A 159 -6.34 -0.84 8.02
CA MET A 159 -4.96 -1.02 8.49
C MET A 159 -4.04 0.10 8.00
N ALA A 160 -4.13 0.45 6.72
CA ALA A 160 -3.35 1.54 6.13
C ALA A 160 -3.72 2.89 6.77
N GLY A 161 -5.00 3.17 6.95
CA GLY A 161 -5.47 4.39 7.61
C GLY A 161 -4.98 4.53 9.04
N VAL A 162 -5.00 3.43 9.82
CA VAL A 162 -4.43 3.40 11.19
C VAL A 162 -2.92 3.64 11.14
N SER A 163 -2.19 2.92 10.29
CA SER A 163 -0.74 3.07 10.15
C SER A 163 -0.35 4.50 9.76
N ASP A 164 -0.98 5.04 8.71
CA ASP A 164 -0.73 6.41 8.23
C ASP A 164 -1.08 7.46 9.29
N SER A 165 -2.15 7.23 10.09
CA SER A 165 -2.52 8.11 11.21
C SER A 165 -1.46 8.11 12.31
N VAL A 166 -0.92 6.95 12.66
CA VAL A 166 0.19 6.83 13.62
C VAL A 166 1.41 7.61 13.11
N TRP A 167 1.76 7.45 11.83
CA TRP A 167 2.86 8.19 11.22
C TRP A 167 2.60 9.71 11.17
N ALA A 168 1.36 10.15 10.88
CA ALA A 168 0.98 11.56 10.90
C ALA A 168 1.15 12.19 12.29
N LEU A 169 0.73 11.47 13.33
CA LEU A 169 0.85 11.92 14.72
C LEU A 169 2.30 11.91 15.22
N ALA A 170 3.07 10.90 14.81
CA ALA A 170 4.47 10.74 15.18
C ALA A 170 5.44 11.56 14.29
N ALA A 171 4.97 12.25 13.26
CA ALA A 171 5.81 12.85 12.22
C ALA A 171 6.92 13.76 12.76
N GLY A 172 6.64 14.59 13.78
CA GLY A 172 7.66 15.44 14.41
C GLY A 172 8.78 14.64 15.07
N THR A 173 8.43 13.59 15.83
CA THR A 173 9.39 12.68 16.46
C THR A 173 10.08 11.82 15.41
N ALA A 174 9.34 11.34 14.42
CA ALA A 174 9.88 10.56 13.31
C ALA A 174 10.91 11.37 12.51
N ARG A 175 10.63 12.64 12.21
CA ARG A 175 11.59 13.53 11.54
C ARG A 175 12.90 13.63 12.31
N THR A 176 12.84 13.93 13.60
CA THR A 176 14.04 14.06 14.45
C THR A 176 14.78 12.73 14.58
N TRP A 177 14.06 11.62 14.70
CA TRP A 177 14.64 10.29 14.78
C TRP A 177 15.34 9.85 13.48
N PHE A 178 14.77 10.16 12.32
CA PHE A 178 15.40 9.91 11.02
C PHE A 178 16.53 10.89 10.74
N ALA A 179 16.38 12.18 11.12
CA ALA A 179 17.43 13.18 10.93
C ALA A 179 18.72 12.85 11.70
N ARG A 180 18.59 12.25 12.89
CA ARG A 180 19.76 11.82 13.69
C ARG A 180 20.57 10.70 13.02
N ARG A 181 19.92 9.84 12.23
CA ARG A 181 20.55 8.74 11.47
C ARG A 181 19.80 8.52 10.15
N PRO A 182 20.13 9.25 9.10
CA PRO A 182 19.46 9.18 7.80
C PRO A 182 19.43 7.77 7.20
N ALA A 183 20.45 6.95 7.49
CA ALA A 183 20.51 5.55 7.07
C ALA A 183 19.34 4.68 7.57
N ARG A 184 18.59 5.12 8.60
CA ARG A 184 17.41 4.39 9.08
C ARG A 184 16.29 4.31 8.02
N LEU A 185 16.10 5.37 7.24
CA LEU A 185 15.15 5.36 6.12
C LEU A 185 15.63 4.43 5.01
N ASP A 186 16.93 4.47 4.73
CA ASP A 186 17.54 3.60 3.72
C ASP A 186 17.38 2.12 4.12
N THR A 187 17.60 1.80 5.42
CA THR A 187 17.39 0.45 5.96
C THR A 187 15.91 0.04 5.91
N LEU A 188 15.00 0.93 6.30
CA LEU A 188 13.55 0.64 6.25
C LEU A 188 13.09 0.35 4.82
N SER A 189 13.53 1.16 3.86
CA SER A 189 13.23 0.98 2.43
C SER A 189 13.81 -0.34 1.91
N ALA A 190 15.07 -0.66 2.26
CA ALA A 190 15.71 -1.90 1.83
C ALA A 190 15.04 -3.15 2.44
N THR A 191 14.76 -3.13 3.75
CA THR A 191 14.07 -4.24 4.43
C THR A 191 12.68 -4.46 3.84
N GLY A 192 11.92 -3.37 3.66
CA GLY A 192 10.61 -3.44 3.02
C GLY A 192 10.68 -3.96 1.59
N GLY A 193 11.67 -3.52 0.82
CA GLY A 193 11.92 -4.02 -0.54
C GLY A 193 12.20 -5.52 -0.56
N THR A 194 13.03 -6.03 0.36
CA THR A 194 13.30 -7.48 0.50
C THR A 194 12.03 -8.25 0.83
N MET A 195 11.19 -7.73 1.73
CA MET A 195 9.90 -8.34 2.06
C MET A 195 8.95 -8.38 0.86
N MET A 196 8.91 -7.32 0.04
CA MET A 196 8.11 -7.29 -1.19
C MET A 196 8.61 -8.32 -2.21
N ILE A 197 9.92 -8.50 -2.37
CA ILE A 197 10.48 -9.55 -3.23
C ILE A 197 10.05 -10.92 -2.71
N GLY A 198 10.18 -11.18 -1.41
CA GLY A 198 9.72 -12.43 -0.80
C GLY A 198 8.23 -12.69 -1.04
N LEU A 199 7.37 -11.68 -0.80
CA LEU A 199 5.94 -11.78 -1.08
C LEU A 199 5.65 -12.07 -2.55
N GLY A 200 6.28 -11.35 -3.48
CA GLY A 200 6.09 -11.59 -4.91
C GLY A 200 6.58 -12.99 -5.33
N ALA A 201 7.67 -13.48 -4.75
CA ALA A 201 8.15 -14.84 -5.01
C ALA A 201 7.16 -15.91 -4.50
N THR A 202 6.62 -15.77 -3.28
CA THR A 202 5.61 -16.71 -2.77
C THR A 202 4.35 -16.73 -3.63
N MET A 203 3.95 -15.59 -4.21
CA MET A 203 2.83 -15.52 -5.15
C MET A 203 3.02 -16.38 -6.41
N LEU A 204 4.25 -16.57 -6.86
CA LEU A 204 4.58 -17.39 -8.03
C LEU A 204 4.65 -18.88 -7.71
N THR A 205 4.87 -19.25 -6.45
CA THR A 205 5.08 -20.65 -6.01
C THR A 205 3.83 -21.30 -5.42
N VAL A 206 2.86 -20.53 -4.97
CA VAL A 206 1.58 -21.05 -4.42
C VAL A 206 0.59 -21.22 -5.57
N GLU A 207 0.20 -22.47 -5.84
CA GLU A 207 -0.87 -22.85 -6.78
C GLU A 207 -2.26 -22.63 -6.19
#